data_6832c7c5d46e33ddb42feba81d60ef10
#
_entry.id   6832c7c5d46e33ddb42feba81d60ef10
#
_cell.length_a   1.000
_cell.length_b   1.000
_cell.length_c   1.000
_cell.angle_alpha   90.00
_cell.angle_beta   90.00
_cell.angle_gamma   90.00
#
_symmetry.space_group_name_H-M   'P 1'
#
loop_
_entity.id
_entity.type
_entity.pdbx_description
1 polymer ?
#
loop_
_entity_poly.entity_id
_entity_poly.type
_entity_poly.pdbx_seq_one_letter_code
_entity_poly.pdbx_strand_id
1 'polypeptide(L)'
;AARARAFRGSLRHLLQSLMAGATEADGFGLDLAREDTYGAWPVVRANPDWLIEVDADGWATLHVRGRLDVTYSGEPEEVAYLRSDWFREPRRRPDPVQRSSVFVDGSRARIDPQGTPEDPFAVSVSGHLAFERLADLVPAEYVLPAD
;
A
#
# COMPACT_ATOMS: atom_id res chain seq x y z
N ALA A 1 20.90 -0.36 -4.73
CA ALA A 1 20.50 -0.94 -3.44
C ALA A 1 19.55 -0.01 -2.66
N ALA A 2 19.92 1.24 -2.34
CA ALA A 2 19.10 2.16 -1.55
C ALA A 2 17.73 2.48 -2.20
N ARG A 3 17.71 2.73 -3.51
CA ARG A 3 16.46 3.00 -4.26
C ARG A 3 15.52 1.81 -4.28
N ALA A 4 16.04 0.61 -4.47
CA ALA A 4 15.24 -0.62 -4.45
C ALA A 4 14.61 -0.83 -3.07
N ARG A 5 15.36 -0.56 -2.01
CA ARG A 5 14.87 -0.64 -0.63
C ARG A 5 13.79 0.41 -0.35
N ALA A 6 13.97 1.65 -0.81
CA ALA A 6 12.97 2.70 -0.65
C ALA A 6 11.68 2.43 -1.44
N PHE A 7 11.75 1.67 -2.53
CA PHE A 7 10.59 1.31 -3.34
C PHE A 7 9.82 0.13 -2.76
N ARG A 8 10.51 -0.91 -2.26
CA ARG A 8 9.88 -2.12 -1.74
C ARG A 8 8.99 -1.80 -0.54
N GLY A 9 7.77 -2.31 -0.57
CA GLY A 9 6.77 -2.07 0.47
C GLY A 9 6.10 -0.71 0.44
N SER A 10 6.51 0.21 -0.45
CA SER A 10 5.91 1.54 -0.58
C SER A 10 4.50 1.51 -1.18
N LEU A 11 3.77 2.62 -1.05
CA LEU A 11 2.46 2.77 -1.70
C LEU A 11 2.56 2.58 -3.22
N ARG A 12 3.61 3.13 -3.86
CA ARG A 12 3.82 2.97 -5.30
C ARG A 12 4.07 1.51 -5.67
N HIS A 13 4.86 0.78 -4.89
CA HIS A 13 5.04 -0.65 -5.09
C HIS A 13 3.71 -1.41 -5.01
N LEU A 14 2.89 -1.13 -3.99
CA LEU A 14 1.56 -1.71 -3.85
C LEU A 14 0.67 -1.42 -5.07
N LEU A 15 0.61 -0.16 -5.49
CA LEU A 15 -0.24 0.24 -6.62
C LEU A 15 0.24 -0.38 -7.95
N GLN A 16 1.53 -0.42 -8.22
CA GLN A 16 2.08 -1.12 -9.37
C GLN A 16 1.78 -2.62 -9.33
N SER A 17 1.89 -3.23 -8.16
CA SER A 17 1.59 -4.64 -7.93
C SER A 17 0.12 -4.98 -8.18
N LEU A 18 -0.79 -4.10 -7.73
CA LEU A 18 -2.23 -4.20 -8.03
C LEU A 18 -2.49 -4.11 -9.54
N MET A 19 -1.90 -3.12 -10.20
CA MET A 19 -2.06 -2.91 -11.65
C MET A 19 -1.54 -4.09 -12.47
N ALA A 20 -0.47 -4.73 -12.01
CA ALA A 20 0.12 -5.90 -12.66
C ALA A 20 -0.55 -7.23 -12.30
N GLY A 21 -1.47 -7.24 -11.33
CA GLY A 21 -2.07 -8.48 -10.82
C GLY A 21 -1.08 -9.38 -10.07
N ALA A 22 -0.05 -8.79 -9.43
CA ALA A 22 1.07 -9.49 -8.83
C ALA A 22 1.17 -9.33 -7.30
N THR A 23 0.11 -8.91 -6.64
CA THR A 23 0.14 -8.57 -5.20
C THR A 23 0.63 -9.73 -4.32
N GLU A 24 0.14 -10.93 -4.55
CA GLU A 24 0.56 -12.10 -3.78
C GLU A 24 2.04 -12.47 -4.06
N ALA A 25 2.43 -12.47 -5.33
CA ALA A 25 3.81 -12.74 -5.74
C ALA A 25 4.80 -11.71 -5.19
N ASP A 26 4.38 -10.46 -5.07
CA ASP A 26 5.18 -9.37 -4.53
C ASP A 26 5.18 -9.31 -2.99
N GLY A 27 4.42 -10.17 -2.33
CA GLY A 27 4.40 -10.31 -0.87
C GLY A 27 3.36 -9.43 -0.16
N PHE A 28 2.35 -8.93 -0.87
CA PHE A 28 1.26 -8.16 -0.27
C PHE A 28 0.08 -9.05 0.11
N GLY A 29 -0.45 -8.83 1.31
CA GLY A 29 -1.73 -9.33 1.77
C GLY A 29 -2.74 -8.19 1.90
N LEU A 30 -3.96 -8.39 1.45
CA LEU A 30 -4.98 -7.34 1.37
C LEU A 30 -6.26 -7.81 2.05
N ASP A 31 -6.71 -7.06 3.03
CA ASP A 31 -7.98 -7.26 3.70
C ASP A 31 -8.79 -5.96 3.67
N LEU A 32 -10.09 -6.06 3.42
CA LEU A 32 -10.99 -4.92 3.35
C LEU A 32 -11.89 -4.89 4.58
N ALA A 33 -11.87 -3.78 5.29
CA ALA A 33 -12.75 -3.50 6.41
C ALA A 33 -13.73 -2.39 6.02
N ARG A 34 -15.02 -2.66 6.17
CA ARG A 34 -16.09 -1.69 5.91
C ARG A 34 -16.98 -1.59 7.13
N GLU A 35 -17.36 -0.38 7.47
CA GLU A 35 -18.34 -0.17 8.51
C GLU A 35 -19.69 -0.78 8.09
N ASP A 36 -20.26 -1.62 8.95
CA ASP A 36 -21.58 -2.19 8.75
C ASP A 36 -22.68 -1.25 9.27
N THR A 37 -23.93 -1.67 9.15
CA THR A 37 -25.11 -0.91 9.61
C THR A 37 -25.11 -0.64 11.13
N TYR A 38 -24.35 -1.41 11.89
CA TYR A 38 -24.27 -1.32 13.35
C TYR A 38 -23.00 -0.63 13.86
N GLY A 39 -22.19 -0.07 12.95
CA GLY A 39 -20.93 0.57 13.29
C GLY A 39 -19.75 -0.39 13.55
N ALA A 40 -19.93 -1.69 13.30
CA ALA A 40 -18.84 -2.65 13.32
C ALA A 40 -18.05 -2.60 12.01
N TRP A 41 -16.78 -3.06 12.05
CA TRP A 41 -15.87 -3.09 10.92
C TRP A 41 -15.47 -4.52 10.58
N PRO A 42 -16.38 -5.35 10.03
CA PRO A 42 -16.01 -6.69 9.62
C PRO A 42 -14.92 -6.66 8.55
N VAL A 43 -13.94 -7.54 8.71
CA VAL A 43 -12.77 -7.64 7.82
C VAL A 43 -12.93 -8.87 6.95
N VAL A 44 -12.76 -8.69 5.66
CA VAL A 44 -12.79 -9.78 4.68
C VAL A 44 -11.54 -9.73 3.80
N ARG A 45 -11.05 -10.88 3.38
CA ARG A 45 -9.97 -10.95 2.41
C ARG A 45 -10.40 -10.24 1.13
N ALA A 46 -9.62 -9.25 0.70
CA ALA A 46 -9.90 -8.53 -0.53
C ALA A 46 -9.42 -9.33 -1.75
N ASN A 47 -10.30 -9.45 -2.75
CA ASN A 47 -9.86 -9.87 -4.07
C ASN A 47 -9.23 -8.66 -4.76
N PRO A 48 -7.95 -8.72 -5.18
CA PRO A 48 -7.29 -7.59 -5.85
C PRO A 48 -8.04 -7.08 -7.08
N ASP A 49 -8.73 -7.94 -7.81
CA ASP A 49 -9.50 -7.57 -9.00
C ASP A 49 -10.68 -6.62 -8.69
N TRP A 50 -11.15 -6.59 -7.44
CA TRP A 50 -12.17 -5.65 -7.00
C TRP A 50 -11.62 -4.26 -6.69
N LEU A 51 -10.33 -4.16 -6.46
CA LEU A 51 -9.68 -2.95 -5.98
C LEU A 51 -9.14 -2.09 -7.11
N ILE A 52 -8.84 -2.67 -8.26
CA ILE A 52 -8.15 -1.98 -9.34
C ILE A 52 -8.75 -2.32 -10.69
N GLU A 53 -8.92 -1.31 -11.52
CA GLU A 53 -9.34 -1.42 -12.91
C GLU A 53 -8.34 -0.64 -13.77
N VAL A 54 -7.73 -1.31 -14.74
CA VAL A 54 -6.71 -0.73 -15.62
C VAL A 54 -7.28 -0.46 -16.99
N ASP A 55 -7.13 0.79 -17.47
CA ASP A 55 -7.55 1.21 -18.79
C ASP A 55 -6.57 0.76 -19.89
N ALA A 56 -6.99 0.87 -21.14
CA ALA A 56 -6.15 0.54 -22.30
C ALA A 56 -4.89 1.44 -22.44
N ASP A 57 -4.92 2.64 -21.88
CA ASP A 57 -3.80 3.60 -21.84
C ASP A 57 -2.83 3.38 -20.65
N GLY A 58 -3.08 2.38 -19.85
CA GLY A 58 -2.25 2.05 -18.68
C GLY A 58 -2.60 2.82 -17.41
N TRP A 59 -3.55 3.75 -17.45
CA TRP A 59 -4.11 4.37 -16.25
C TRP A 59 -5.02 3.40 -15.52
N ALA A 60 -5.15 3.58 -14.22
CA ALA A 60 -6.00 2.74 -13.41
C ALA A 60 -6.94 3.56 -12.52
N THR A 61 -8.00 2.90 -12.07
CA THR A 61 -8.89 3.41 -11.02
C THR A 61 -8.80 2.47 -9.83
N LEU A 62 -8.42 3.03 -8.68
CA LEU A 62 -8.41 2.33 -7.40
C LEU A 62 -9.77 2.50 -6.73
N HIS A 63 -10.38 1.39 -6.35
CA HIS A 63 -11.66 1.34 -5.67
C HIS A 63 -11.48 0.79 -4.25
N VAL A 64 -11.58 1.65 -3.25
CA VAL A 64 -11.52 1.24 -1.84
C VAL A 64 -12.66 1.91 -1.10
N ARG A 65 -13.64 1.12 -0.70
CA ARG A 65 -14.72 1.58 0.16
C ARG A 65 -14.48 1.09 1.58
N GLY A 66 -14.17 2.03 2.47
CA GLY A 66 -13.77 1.74 3.84
C GLY A 66 -12.25 1.78 4.02
N ARG A 67 -11.70 0.80 4.70
CA ARG A 67 -10.28 0.71 5.00
C ARG A 67 -9.66 -0.53 4.34
N LEU A 68 -8.61 -0.34 3.57
CA LEU A 68 -7.82 -1.43 3.04
C LEU A 68 -6.65 -1.70 4.00
N ASP A 69 -6.67 -2.83 4.66
CA ASP A 69 -5.58 -3.28 5.52
C ASP A 69 -4.55 -4.03 4.65
N VAL A 70 -3.31 -3.56 4.72
CA VAL A 70 -2.21 -4.04 3.88
C VAL A 70 -1.15 -4.66 4.76
N THR A 71 -0.72 -5.87 4.42
CA THR A 71 0.47 -6.49 4.96
C THR A 71 1.50 -6.65 3.85
N TYR A 72 2.78 -6.47 4.19
CA TYR A 72 3.90 -6.68 3.28
C TYR A 72 4.92 -7.59 3.96
N SER A 73 5.19 -8.72 3.34
CA SER A 73 6.10 -9.76 3.86
C SER A 73 7.47 -9.79 3.19
N GLY A 74 7.70 -8.91 2.22
CA GLY A 74 8.97 -8.83 1.49
C GLY A 74 10.13 -8.28 2.33
N GLU A 75 9.81 -7.51 3.37
CA GLU A 75 10.77 -6.95 4.32
C GLU A 75 10.16 -6.91 5.73
N PRO A 76 10.96 -7.08 6.80
CA PRO A 76 10.47 -6.92 8.17
C PRO A 76 10.19 -5.45 8.48
N GLU A 77 9.50 -5.19 9.59
CA GLU A 77 9.36 -3.85 10.14
C GLU A 77 10.74 -3.22 10.39
N GLU A 78 10.88 -1.95 10.05
CA GLU A 78 12.11 -1.22 10.31
C GLU A 78 12.24 -0.83 11.79
N VAL A 79 13.42 -0.99 12.36
CA VAL A 79 13.71 -0.57 13.74
C VAL A 79 13.44 0.93 13.90
N ALA A 80 13.76 1.73 12.91
CA ALA A 80 13.49 3.17 12.91
C ALA A 80 11.97 3.48 12.99
N TYR A 81 11.12 2.68 12.33
CA TYR A 81 9.67 2.78 12.45
C TYR A 81 9.19 2.52 13.88
N LEU A 82 9.71 1.48 14.52
CA LEU A 82 9.33 1.14 15.91
C LEU A 82 9.73 2.20 16.93
N ARG A 83 10.73 3.01 16.61
CA ARG A 83 11.22 4.11 17.46
C ARG A 83 10.62 5.47 17.09
N SER A 84 9.79 5.51 16.06
CA SER A 84 9.17 6.74 15.60
C SER A 84 7.89 7.06 16.36
N ASP A 85 7.44 8.32 16.27
CA ASP A 85 6.16 8.77 16.83
C ASP A 85 4.93 8.15 16.10
N TRP A 86 5.15 7.44 15.00
CA TRP A 86 4.12 6.72 14.23
C TRP A 86 3.67 5.44 14.91
N PHE A 87 4.48 4.94 15.86
CA PHE A 87 4.22 3.69 16.56
C PHE A 87 4.08 3.96 18.06
N ARG A 88 2.87 3.81 18.59
CA ARG A 88 2.56 4.17 20.01
C ARG A 88 3.00 3.13 21.02
N GLU A 89 3.22 1.90 20.59
CA GLU A 89 3.63 0.80 21.47
C GLU A 89 4.99 0.28 21.05
N PRO A 90 6.08 0.67 21.71
CA PRO A 90 7.41 0.20 21.36
C PRO A 90 7.51 -1.31 21.53
N ARG A 91 7.77 -2.03 20.46
CA ARG A 91 8.06 -3.46 20.46
C ARG A 91 9.56 -3.68 20.64
N ARG A 92 9.90 -4.77 21.31
CA ARG A 92 11.31 -5.13 21.47
C ARG A 92 11.94 -5.70 20.20
N ARG A 93 11.16 -6.30 19.34
CA ARG A 93 11.61 -6.93 18.09
C ARG A 93 10.69 -6.53 16.94
N PRO A 94 11.26 -6.27 15.74
CA PRO A 94 10.47 -6.07 14.55
C PRO A 94 9.64 -7.30 14.20
N ASP A 95 8.41 -7.10 13.76
CA ASP A 95 7.64 -8.15 13.11
C ASP A 95 8.24 -8.48 11.73
N PRO A 96 8.15 -9.72 11.27
CA PRO A 96 8.57 -10.08 9.91
C PRO A 96 7.68 -9.48 8.82
N VAL A 97 6.56 -8.88 9.20
CA VAL A 97 5.55 -8.35 8.28
C VAL A 97 5.28 -6.89 8.63
N GLN A 98 5.33 -6.02 7.63
CA GLN A 98 4.93 -4.62 7.74
C GLN A 98 3.41 -4.50 7.62
N ARG A 99 2.77 -3.66 8.46
CA ARG A 99 1.32 -3.47 8.48
C ARG A 99 0.97 -2.02 8.25
N SER A 100 -0.03 -1.80 7.42
CA SER A 100 -0.49 -0.48 7.04
C SER A 100 -1.98 -0.47 6.74
N SER A 101 -2.56 0.71 6.66
CA SER A 101 -3.93 0.90 6.18
C SER A 101 -3.96 1.96 5.09
N VAL A 102 -4.83 1.77 4.11
CA VAL A 102 -5.05 2.68 2.99
C VAL A 102 -6.51 3.12 2.97
N PHE A 103 -6.71 4.43 2.83
CA PHE A 103 -8.01 5.06 2.69
C PHE A 103 -8.05 5.83 1.37
N VAL A 104 -9.17 5.78 0.68
CA VAL A 104 -9.37 6.49 -0.58
C VAL A 104 -10.53 7.46 -0.42
N ASP A 105 -10.26 8.75 -0.59
CA ASP A 105 -11.27 9.80 -0.53
C ASP A 105 -12.30 9.61 -1.65
N GLY A 106 -13.59 9.65 -1.28
CA GLY A 106 -14.67 9.35 -2.22
C GLY A 106 -14.69 7.92 -2.76
N SER A 107 -13.93 7.00 -2.16
CA SER A 107 -13.84 5.57 -2.52
C SER A 107 -13.22 5.26 -3.89
N ARG A 108 -12.78 6.26 -4.63
CA ARG A 108 -12.18 6.14 -5.96
C ARG A 108 -10.99 7.07 -6.11
N ALA A 109 -9.90 6.56 -6.67
CA ALA A 109 -8.74 7.37 -7.00
C ALA A 109 -8.18 6.95 -8.36
N ARG A 110 -7.80 7.94 -9.16
CA ARG A 110 -7.12 7.70 -10.42
C ARG A 110 -5.62 7.55 -10.19
N ILE A 111 -5.05 6.52 -10.78
CA ILE A 111 -3.63 6.15 -10.63
C ILE A 111 -2.98 6.19 -12.01
N ASP A 112 -1.84 6.84 -12.12
CA ASP A 112 -1.09 6.90 -13.37
C ASP A 112 -0.39 5.57 -13.70
N PRO A 113 0.14 5.40 -14.91
CA PRO A 113 0.80 4.14 -15.30
C PRO A 113 2.03 3.76 -14.46
N GLN A 114 2.62 4.71 -13.72
CA GLN A 114 3.75 4.48 -12.82
C GLN A 114 3.34 4.13 -11.40
N GLY A 115 2.03 4.08 -11.10
CA GLY A 115 1.52 3.75 -9.78
C GLY A 115 1.45 4.95 -8.83
N THR A 116 1.33 6.17 -9.36
CA THR A 116 1.19 7.40 -8.57
C THR A 116 -0.26 7.91 -8.66
N PRO A 117 -0.90 8.26 -7.53
CA PRO A 117 -2.20 8.90 -7.55
C PRO A 117 -2.16 10.24 -8.31
N GLU A 118 -3.12 10.45 -9.22
CA GLU A 118 -3.26 11.72 -9.96
C GLU A 118 -3.48 12.90 -9.00
N ASP A 119 -4.33 12.71 -8.00
CA ASP A 119 -4.50 13.61 -6.87
C ASP A 119 -3.78 13.03 -5.65
N PRO A 120 -2.69 13.67 -5.18
CA PRO A 120 -1.93 13.15 -4.04
C PRO A 120 -2.74 13.13 -2.73
N PHE A 121 -3.84 13.88 -2.63
CA PHE A 121 -4.73 13.89 -1.47
C PHE A 121 -5.83 12.83 -1.53
N ALA A 122 -6.01 12.17 -2.67
CA ALA A 122 -7.05 11.16 -2.84
C ALA A 122 -6.75 9.87 -2.06
N VAL A 123 -5.49 9.57 -1.78
CA VAL A 123 -5.05 8.35 -1.08
C VAL A 123 -4.31 8.74 0.19
N SER A 124 -4.83 8.27 1.31
CA SER A 124 -4.21 8.44 2.64
C SER A 124 -3.72 7.10 3.15
N VAL A 125 -2.59 7.10 3.82
CA VAL A 125 -1.99 5.89 4.39
C VAL A 125 -1.67 6.08 5.86
N SER A 126 -1.68 4.99 6.61
CA SER A 126 -1.22 4.93 8.00
C SER A 126 -0.34 3.70 8.20
N GLY A 127 0.36 3.62 9.34
CA GLY A 127 1.27 2.53 9.63
C GLY A 127 2.58 2.63 8.87
N HIS A 128 3.12 1.49 8.46
CA HIS A 128 4.45 1.43 7.85
C HIS A 128 4.54 2.19 6.51
N LEU A 129 3.50 2.17 5.70
CA LEU A 129 3.44 2.95 4.45
C LEU A 129 3.59 4.46 4.67
N ALA A 130 3.04 4.98 5.76
CA ALA A 130 3.19 6.39 6.11
C ALA A 130 4.63 6.73 6.54
N PHE A 131 5.33 5.80 7.15
CA PHE A 131 6.73 5.94 7.51
C PHE A 131 7.65 5.89 6.28
N GLU A 132 7.32 5.07 5.31
CA GLU A 132 8.08 4.84 4.07
C GLU A 132 8.02 5.99 3.05
N ARG A 133 7.82 7.21 3.49
CA ARG A 133 7.68 8.40 2.60
C ARG A 133 8.88 8.64 1.68
N LEU A 134 10.04 8.08 2.01
CA LEU A 134 11.23 8.19 1.15
C LEU A 134 11.05 7.54 -0.23
N ALA A 135 10.08 6.64 -0.37
CA ALA A 135 9.74 6.06 -1.67
C ALA A 135 9.18 7.08 -2.66
N ASP A 136 8.59 8.17 -2.18
CA ASP A 136 8.14 9.28 -3.04
C ASP A 136 9.29 10.00 -3.75
N LEU A 137 10.53 9.80 -3.28
CA LEU A 137 11.74 10.33 -3.90
C LEU A 137 12.32 9.40 -4.98
N VAL A 138 11.76 8.20 -5.14
CA VAL A 138 12.19 7.28 -6.20
C VAL A 138 11.64 7.78 -7.54
N PRO A 139 12.46 7.88 -8.60
CA PRO A 139 11.99 8.31 -9.91
C PRO A 139 10.80 7.50 -10.40
N ALA A 140 9.87 8.16 -11.11
CA ALA A 140 8.65 7.53 -11.58
C ALA A 140 8.89 6.33 -12.52
N GLU A 141 9.99 6.40 -13.29
CA GLU A 141 10.43 5.36 -14.21
C GLU A 141 11.17 4.18 -13.55
N TYR A 142 11.37 4.26 -12.22
CA TYR A 142 12.08 3.19 -11.52
C TYR A 142 11.26 1.89 -11.50
N VAL A 143 11.89 0.82 -11.94
CA VAL A 143 11.36 -0.55 -11.88
C VAL A 143 12.37 -1.41 -11.12
N LEU A 144 11.89 -2.34 -10.29
CA LEU A 144 12.77 -3.28 -9.63
C LEU A 144 13.54 -4.10 -10.67
N PRO A 145 14.85 -4.27 -10.49
CA PRO A 145 15.60 -5.21 -11.32
C PRO A 145 14.98 -6.61 -11.21
N ALA A 146 14.89 -7.32 -12.33
CA ALA A 146 14.55 -8.74 -12.31
C ALA A 146 15.66 -9.50 -11.56
N ASP A 147 15.26 -10.43 -10.71
CA ASP A 147 16.18 -11.32 -10.00
C ASP A 147 16.85 -12.31 -10.94
#